data_63dd28dfb8a04390e18418285d0c478d
#
_entry.id   63dd28dfb8a04390e18418285d0c478d
#
_cell.length_a   1.000
_cell.length_b   1.000
_cell.length_c   1.000
_cell.angle_alpha   90.00
_cell.angle_beta   90.00
_cell.angle_gamma   90.00
#
_symmetry.space_group_name_H-M   'P 1'
#
loop_
_entity.id
_entity.type
_entity.pdbx_description
1 polymer ?
#
loop_
_entity_poly.entity_id
_entity_poly.type
_entity_poly.pdbx_seq_one_letter_code
_entity_poly.pdbx_strand_id
1 'polypeptide(L)'
;STFQNRIEESNNIFDEIRHIEKDLIGAINYKMERLRLDERSLELNQQKTPENLIILEDKRRELKEKYDALVNELEKLYTELNSSSFTVKIADGQEKTFQFSKIVRAVKPNAMNKLDKIRHYFEKLWEFFSDDPREANTEGGIFPAIFGTVLMVIIMAIIVTPFGVIAAVYLREYAPQGPTTRFIRIAVNNLAGVPSVVYGVFGLGFFVYFLGGSIDELFFPEALPAPTYGTPGLLWASLTLAILTVPVVIVATEEGLSRVPREIREGSLALGATKAETMWLTVLPMTA
;
A
#
# COMPACT_ATOMS: atom_id res chain seq x y z
N SER A 1 -0.99 -15.32 39.06
CA SER A 1 -1.39 -13.88 39.02
C SER A 1 -0.20 -12.96 38.82
N THR A 2 0.87 -13.11 39.59
CA THR A 2 2.06 -12.23 39.51
C THR A 2 2.78 -12.30 38.14
N PHE A 3 2.86 -13.50 37.56
CA PHE A 3 3.51 -13.69 36.25
C PHE A 3 2.71 -13.02 35.10
N GLN A 4 1.40 -13.15 35.13
CA GLN A 4 0.54 -12.56 34.09
C GLN A 4 0.51 -11.03 34.20
N ASN A 5 0.51 -10.48 35.41
CA ASN A 5 0.59 -9.03 35.61
C ASN A 5 1.92 -8.46 35.09
N ARG A 6 3.02 -9.19 35.26
CA ARG A 6 4.34 -8.77 34.72
C ARG A 6 4.37 -8.76 33.19
N ILE A 7 3.67 -9.69 32.54
CA ILE A 7 3.54 -9.67 31.07
C ILE A 7 2.70 -8.47 30.64
N GLU A 8 1.60 -8.16 31.33
CA GLU A 8 0.76 -7.00 31.05
C GLU A 8 1.53 -5.67 31.24
N GLU A 9 2.29 -5.54 32.34
CA GLU A 9 3.18 -4.39 32.56
C GLU A 9 4.19 -4.23 31.42
N SER A 10 4.85 -5.33 31.03
CA SER A 10 5.81 -5.33 29.92
C SER A 10 5.17 -4.96 28.57
N ASN A 11 3.96 -5.46 28.31
CA ASN A 11 3.22 -5.12 27.10
C ASN A 11 2.79 -3.63 27.09
N ASN A 12 2.37 -3.08 28.22
CA ASN A 12 2.01 -1.67 28.33
C ASN A 12 3.23 -0.75 28.06
N ILE A 13 4.40 -1.09 28.62
CA ILE A 13 5.64 -0.35 28.34
C ILE A 13 6.00 -0.46 26.85
N PHE A 14 5.83 -1.63 26.26
CA PHE A 14 6.09 -1.82 24.83
C PHE A 14 5.15 -1.00 23.94
N ASP A 15 3.87 -0.92 24.29
CA ASP A 15 2.89 -0.10 23.58
C ASP A 15 3.21 1.40 23.72
N GLU A 16 3.68 1.85 24.87
CA GLU A 16 4.14 3.21 25.11
C GLU A 16 5.38 3.54 24.29
N ILE A 17 6.38 2.66 24.26
CA ILE A 17 7.56 2.77 23.39
C ILE A 17 7.12 2.91 21.93
N ARG A 18 6.21 2.05 21.48
CA ARG A 18 5.70 2.06 20.11
C ARG A 18 4.97 3.36 19.77
N HIS A 19 4.18 3.89 20.70
CA HIS A 19 3.53 5.18 20.52
C HIS A 19 4.54 6.32 20.40
N ILE A 20 5.56 6.37 21.25
CA ILE A 20 6.61 7.38 21.17
C ILE A 20 7.36 7.28 19.84
N GLU A 21 7.78 6.08 19.43
CA GLU A 21 8.56 5.87 18.21
C GLU A 21 7.77 6.18 16.93
N LYS A 22 6.56 5.61 16.82
CA LYS A 22 5.78 5.74 15.58
C LYS A 22 5.05 7.07 15.49
N ASP A 23 4.38 7.50 16.55
CA ASP A 23 3.50 8.65 16.48
C ASP A 23 4.24 9.95 16.80
N LEU A 24 4.95 10.03 17.94
CA LEU A 24 5.57 11.28 18.38
C LEU A 24 6.87 11.58 17.61
N ILE A 25 7.80 10.64 17.57
CA ILE A 25 9.04 10.80 16.81
C ILE A 25 8.76 10.86 15.30
N GLY A 26 7.84 10.04 14.82
CA GLY A 26 7.38 10.10 13.43
C GLY A 26 6.86 11.47 13.04
N ALA A 27 6.05 12.12 13.88
CA ALA A 27 5.55 13.48 13.66
C ALA A 27 6.66 14.55 13.68
N ILE A 28 7.66 14.40 14.54
CA ILE A 28 8.81 15.30 14.58
C ILE A 28 9.66 15.14 13.31
N ASN A 29 9.96 13.90 12.90
CA ASN A 29 10.71 13.62 11.68
C ASN A 29 10.02 14.21 10.45
N TYR A 30 8.69 14.07 10.35
CA TYR A 30 7.92 14.70 9.28
C TYR A 30 8.07 16.24 9.27
N LYS A 31 8.01 16.88 10.44
CA LYS A 31 8.20 18.34 10.54
C LYS A 31 9.63 18.77 10.20
N MET A 32 10.62 17.99 10.63
CA MET A 32 12.04 18.23 10.28
C MET A 32 12.27 18.13 8.77
N GLU A 33 11.67 17.13 8.13
CA GLU A 33 11.75 16.98 6.68
C GLU A 33 11.07 18.15 5.96
N ARG A 34 9.91 18.60 6.41
CA ARG A 34 9.30 19.82 5.86
C ARG A 34 10.17 21.04 5.97
N LEU A 35 10.83 21.26 7.12
CA LEU A 35 11.79 22.37 7.26
C LEU A 35 12.97 22.25 6.29
N ARG A 36 13.45 21.04 6.02
CA ARG A 36 14.49 20.79 5.02
C ARG A 36 14.03 21.17 3.61
N LEU A 37 12.81 20.78 3.25
CA LEU A 37 12.21 21.12 1.95
C LEU A 37 11.98 22.63 1.81
N ASP A 38 11.47 23.27 2.86
CA ASP A 38 11.27 24.73 2.90
C ASP A 38 12.61 25.47 2.71
N GLU A 39 13.68 25.06 3.40
CA GLU A 39 15.02 25.64 3.24
C GLU A 39 15.52 25.48 1.80
N ARG A 40 15.34 24.28 1.22
CA ARG A 40 15.76 24.00 -0.17
C ARG A 40 14.95 24.82 -1.17
N SER A 41 13.66 24.99 -0.96
CA SER A 41 12.79 25.82 -1.79
C SER A 41 13.25 27.29 -1.75
N LEU A 42 13.60 27.82 -0.58
CA LEU A 42 14.16 29.17 -0.46
C LEU A 42 15.50 29.34 -1.19
N GLU A 43 16.35 28.30 -1.20
CA GLU A 43 17.58 28.31 -2.00
C GLU A 43 17.30 28.39 -3.49
N LEU A 44 16.43 27.49 -4.01
CA LEU A 44 16.09 27.42 -5.42
C LEU A 44 15.46 28.73 -5.92
N ASN A 45 14.63 29.36 -5.11
CA ASN A 45 13.97 30.63 -5.41
C ASN A 45 14.83 31.88 -5.14
N GLN A 46 16.10 31.72 -4.72
CA GLN A 46 17.00 32.83 -4.34
C GLN A 46 16.44 33.72 -3.22
N GLN A 47 15.58 33.16 -2.37
CA GLN A 47 14.93 33.87 -1.23
C GLN A 47 15.57 33.51 0.13
N LYS A 48 16.78 32.96 0.13
CA LYS A 48 17.54 32.61 1.35
C LYS A 48 18.11 33.86 2.01
N THR A 49 17.23 34.58 2.70
CA THR A 49 17.62 35.78 3.50
C THR A 49 18.10 35.37 4.89
N PRO A 50 18.94 36.17 5.56
CA PRO A 50 19.36 35.90 6.94
C PRO A 50 18.17 35.76 7.92
N GLU A 51 17.11 36.53 7.73
CA GLU A 51 15.88 36.43 8.52
C GLU A 51 15.19 35.07 8.41
N ASN A 52 15.01 34.57 7.17
CA ASN A 52 14.39 33.30 6.93
C ASN A 52 15.20 32.13 7.51
N LEU A 53 16.53 32.22 7.45
CA LEU A 53 17.42 31.24 8.05
C LEU A 53 17.30 31.19 9.57
N ILE A 54 17.25 32.32 10.24
CA ILE A 54 17.09 32.39 11.71
C ILE A 54 15.78 31.72 12.13
N ILE A 55 14.68 31.99 11.41
CA ILE A 55 13.38 31.38 11.69
C ILE A 55 13.42 29.84 11.52
N LEU A 56 14.09 29.35 10.47
CA LEU A 56 14.22 27.90 10.22
C LEU A 56 15.11 27.23 11.28
N GLU A 57 16.22 27.89 11.68
CA GLU A 57 17.11 27.37 12.71
C GLU A 57 16.43 27.32 14.08
N ASP A 58 15.65 28.32 14.45
CA ASP A 58 14.91 28.35 15.70
C ASP A 58 13.87 27.20 15.74
N LYS A 59 13.11 27.00 14.66
CA LYS A 59 12.17 25.85 14.53
C LYS A 59 12.90 24.52 14.60
N ARG A 60 14.04 24.38 13.93
CA ARG A 60 14.86 23.16 13.95
C ARG A 60 15.37 22.87 15.36
N ARG A 61 15.81 23.88 16.07
CA ARG A 61 16.27 23.75 17.46
C ARG A 61 15.14 23.28 18.38
N GLU A 62 13.96 23.90 18.28
CA GLU A 62 12.78 23.48 19.06
C GLU A 62 12.39 22.03 18.80
N LEU A 63 12.38 21.59 17.54
CA LEU A 63 12.08 20.22 17.19
C LEU A 63 13.15 19.24 17.68
N LYS A 64 14.42 19.65 17.64
CA LYS A 64 15.53 18.84 18.13
C LYS A 64 15.44 18.65 19.66
N GLU A 65 15.15 19.72 20.41
CA GLU A 65 14.95 19.62 21.86
C GLU A 65 13.81 18.64 22.23
N LYS A 66 12.70 18.69 21.48
CA LYS A 66 11.59 17.75 21.66
C LYS A 66 12.01 16.31 21.31
N TYR A 67 12.76 16.13 20.23
CA TYR A 67 13.29 14.83 19.84
C TYR A 67 14.22 14.25 20.91
N ASP A 68 15.17 15.04 21.40
CA ASP A 68 16.12 14.61 22.42
C ASP A 68 15.42 14.25 23.74
N ALA A 69 14.35 14.98 24.11
CA ALA A 69 13.53 14.66 25.26
C ALA A 69 12.83 13.29 25.12
N LEU A 70 12.24 13.00 23.95
CA LEU A 70 11.60 11.73 23.67
C LEU A 70 12.59 10.56 23.60
N VAL A 71 13.79 10.79 23.05
CA VAL A 71 14.86 9.76 23.05
C VAL A 71 15.29 9.41 24.47
N ASN A 72 15.45 10.41 25.35
CA ASN A 72 15.77 10.16 26.76
C ASN A 72 14.66 9.39 27.50
N GLU A 73 13.40 9.63 27.14
CA GLU A 73 12.24 8.90 27.67
C GLU A 73 12.26 7.45 27.17
N LEU A 74 12.50 7.22 25.88
CA LEU A 74 12.67 5.91 25.31
C LEU A 74 13.78 5.09 25.98
N GLU A 75 14.94 5.68 26.25
CA GLU A 75 16.05 5.00 26.95
C GLU A 75 15.63 4.49 28.34
N LYS A 76 14.84 5.30 29.08
CA LYS A 76 14.32 4.88 30.38
C LYS A 76 13.34 3.73 30.25
N LEU A 77 12.39 3.83 29.32
CA LEU A 77 11.40 2.78 29.07
C LEU A 77 12.06 1.47 28.60
N TYR A 78 13.05 1.53 27.71
CA TYR A 78 13.82 0.36 27.30
C TYR A 78 14.63 -0.24 28.46
N THR A 79 15.17 0.56 29.35
CA THR A 79 15.90 0.10 30.55
C THR A 79 14.93 -0.61 31.49
N GLU A 80 13.75 -0.04 31.72
CA GLU A 80 12.69 -0.62 32.53
C GLU A 80 12.17 -1.93 31.92
N LEU A 81 11.86 -1.94 30.62
CA LEU A 81 11.41 -3.09 29.86
C LEU A 81 12.39 -4.28 29.97
N ASN A 82 13.69 -4.00 29.89
CA ASN A 82 14.71 -5.04 29.94
C ASN A 82 15.17 -5.43 31.34
N SER A 83 14.73 -4.73 32.39
CA SER A 83 15.10 -5.00 33.77
C SER A 83 14.49 -6.27 34.33
N SER A 84 13.33 -6.69 33.82
CA SER A 84 12.54 -7.79 34.36
C SER A 84 12.81 -9.08 33.58
N SER A 85 13.25 -10.13 34.31
CA SER A 85 13.48 -11.47 33.77
C SER A 85 12.93 -12.54 34.69
N PHE A 86 12.71 -13.74 34.17
CA PHE A 86 12.35 -14.92 34.95
C PHE A 86 13.08 -16.16 34.42
N THR A 87 13.30 -17.11 35.30
CA THR A 87 13.98 -18.36 34.95
C THR A 87 12.97 -19.51 34.96
N VAL A 88 12.94 -20.28 33.90
CA VAL A 88 12.14 -21.50 33.78
C VAL A 88 13.03 -22.72 33.71
N LYS A 89 12.55 -23.81 34.29
CA LYS A 89 13.17 -25.13 34.17
C LYS A 89 12.50 -25.86 33.00
N ILE A 90 13.29 -26.20 31.99
CA ILE A 90 12.82 -26.91 30.80
C ILE A 90 12.68 -28.41 31.13
N ALA A 91 11.96 -29.17 30.29
CA ALA A 91 11.68 -30.59 30.51
C ALA A 91 12.93 -31.47 30.60
N ASP A 92 14.08 -31.06 30.05
CA ASP A 92 15.38 -31.71 30.15
C ASP A 92 16.17 -31.37 31.44
N GLY A 93 15.56 -30.54 32.31
CA GLY A 93 16.16 -30.14 33.58
C GLY A 93 17.04 -28.90 33.53
N GLN A 94 17.29 -28.33 32.35
CA GLN A 94 18.08 -27.10 32.20
C GLN A 94 17.26 -25.87 32.63
N GLU A 95 17.94 -24.91 33.24
CA GLU A 95 17.37 -23.61 33.58
C GLU A 95 17.64 -22.61 32.48
N LYS A 96 16.61 -21.95 31.98
CA LYS A 96 16.69 -20.91 30.95
C LYS A 96 16.04 -19.62 31.41
N THR A 97 16.77 -18.51 31.34
CA THR A 97 16.27 -17.18 31.72
C THR A 97 15.73 -16.48 30.49
N PHE A 98 14.50 -15.95 30.62
CA PHE A 98 13.83 -15.15 29.61
C PHE A 98 13.55 -13.77 30.16
N GLN A 99 13.63 -12.74 29.31
CA GLN A 99 13.19 -11.39 29.61
C GLN A 99 11.69 -11.30 29.34
N PHE A 100 10.93 -10.60 30.20
CA PHE A 100 9.51 -10.36 29.98
C PHE A 100 9.26 -9.57 28.68
N SER A 101 10.18 -8.68 28.29
CA SER A 101 10.15 -7.93 27.04
C SER A 101 10.03 -8.79 25.77
N LYS A 102 10.43 -10.06 25.83
CA LYS A 102 10.36 -10.99 24.69
C LYS A 102 9.11 -11.87 24.70
N ILE A 103 8.22 -11.69 25.68
CA ILE A 103 7.02 -12.50 25.81
C ILE A 103 5.79 -11.66 25.54
N VAL A 104 5.16 -11.94 24.42
CA VAL A 104 3.91 -11.28 24.04
C VAL A 104 2.72 -11.84 24.82
N ARG A 105 2.69 -13.17 25.04
CA ARG A 105 1.59 -13.86 25.71
C ARG A 105 2.04 -15.22 26.27
N ALA A 106 1.48 -15.57 27.41
CA ALA A 106 1.63 -16.90 27.98
C ALA A 106 0.28 -17.60 28.04
N VAL A 107 0.16 -18.78 27.49
CA VAL A 107 -1.04 -19.61 27.48
C VAL A 107 -0.79 -20.97 28.11
N LYS A 108 -1.81 -21.55 28.74
CA LYS A 108 -1.76 -22.89 29.32
C LYS A 108 -2.68 -23.84 28.53
N PRO A 109 -2.22 -24.43 27.41
CA PRO A 109 -3.09 -25.21 26.49
C PRO A 109 -3.74 -26.42 27.18
N ASN A 110 -3.06 -27.01 28.18
CA ASN A 110 -3.56 -28.17 28.92
C ASN A 110 -4.65 -27.82 29.94
N ALA A 111 -4.76 -26.55 30.35
CA ALA A 111 -5.82 -26.08 31.25
C ALA A 111 -7.05 -25.56 30.49
N MET A 112 -6.98 -25.45 29.17
CA MET A 112 -8.08 -24.99 28.31
C MET A 112 -9.09 -26.12 28.06
N ASN A 113 -10.37 -25.82 28.18
CA ASN A 113 -11.44 -26.70 27.71
C ASN A 113 -11.58 -26.63 26.18
N LYS A 114 -12.46 -27.42 25.57
CA LYS A 114 -12.64 -27.47 24.11
C LYS A 114 -13.12 -26.12 23.55
N LEU A 115 -14.01 -25.42 24.26
CA LEU A 115 -14.53 -24.12 23.83
C LEU A 115 -13.44 -23.03 23.92
N ASP A 116 -12.63 -23.04 24.98
CA ASP A 116 -11.52 -22.10 25.12
C ASP A 116 -10.46 -22.27 24.02
N LYS A 117 -10.20 -23.52 23.60
CA LYS A 117 -9.28 -23.81 22.49
C LYS A 117 -9.82 -23.29 21.17
N ILE A 118 -11.12 -23.47 20.91
CA ILE A 118 -11.76 -22.95 19.70
C ILE A 118 -11.73 -21.41 19.71
N ARG A 119 -12.10 -20.78 20.83
CA ARG A 119 -12.04 -19.33 20.97
C ARG A 119 -10.62 -18.80 20.73
N HIS A 120 -9.62 -19.42 21.38
CA HIS A 120 -8.22 -19.04 21.21
C HIS A 120 -7.74 -19.19 19.76
N TYR A 121 -8.20 -20.24 19.05
CA TYR A 121 -7.89 -20.40 17.62
C TYR A 121 -8.44 -19.23 16.77
N PHE A 122 -9.70 -18.83 17.00
CA PHE A 122 -10.28 -17.70 16.29
C PHE A 122 -9.63 -16.37 16.67
N GLU A 123 -9.26 -16.17 17.93
CA GLU A 123 -8.51 -15.01 18.38
C GLU A 123 -7.15 -14.91 17.66
N LYS A 124 -6.44 -16.04 17.52
CA LYS A 124 -5.18 -16.10 16.81
C LYS A 124 -5.33 -15.91 15.30
N LEU A 125 -6.39 -16.43 14.74
CA LEU A 125 -6.70 -16.21 13.33
C LEU A 125 -7.01 -14.73 13.06
N TRP A 126 -7.77 -14.10 13.93
CA TRP A 126 -8.06 -12.67 13.84
C TRP A 126 -6.79 -11.82 14.00
N GLU A 127 -5.97 -12.10 15.02
CA GLU A 127 -4.66 -11.46 15.22
C GLU A 127 -3.79 -11.55 13.96
N PHE A 128 -3.73 -12.71 13.32
CA PHE A 128 -2.98 -12.91 12.09
C PHE A 128 -3.45 -12.00 10.94
N PHE A 129 -4.75 -11.77 10.81
CA PHE A 129 -5.31 -10.92 9.75
C PHE A 129 -5.33 -9.43 10.10
N SER A 130 -5.36 -9.06 11.38
CA SER A 130 -5.56 -7.67 11.82
C SER A 130 -4.31 -6.97 12.33
N ASP A 131 -3.31 -7.73 12.77
CA ASP A 131 -2.13 -7.16 13.38
C ASP A 131 -1.04 -6.81 12.37
N ASP A 132 -0.17 -5.89 12.79
CA ASP A 132 1.06 -5.60 12.07
C ASP A 132 2.06 -6.76 12.19
N PRO A 133 2.94 -6.97 11.20
CA PRO A 133 4.06 -7.89 11.32
C PRO A 133 4.99 -7.43 12.45
N ARG A 134 5.50 -8.41 13.20
CA ARG A 134 6.54 -8.22 14.20
C ARG A 134 7.90 -8.54 13.56
N GLU A 135 8.93 -8.58 14.32
CA GLU A 135 10.34 -8.78 13.88
C GLU A 135 10.53 -9.43 12.49
N ALA A 136 11.12 -8.69 11.56
CA ALA A 136 11.52 -9.13 10.21
C ALA A 136 10.42 -9.88 9.40
N ASN A 137 9.13 -9.62 9.65
CA ASN A 137 7.98 -10.29 9.03
C ASN A 137 7.89 -11.81 9.28
N THR A 138 8.55 -12.31 10.33
CA THR A 138 8.53 -13.74 10.68
C THR A 138 7.42 -14.07 11.68
N GLU A 139 6.97 -13.08 12.44
CA GLU A 139 5.92 -13.21 13.46
C GLU A 139 4.93 -12.06 13.36
N GLY A 140 3.76 -12.21 13.98
CA GLY A 140 2.69 -11.21 13.99
C GLY A 140 1.68 -11.42 12.88
N GLY A 141 1.03 -10.33 12.48
CA GLY A 141 -0.01 -10.34 11.45
C GLY A 141 0.51 -10.02 10.05
N ILE A 142 -0.39 -10.14 9.07
CA ILE A 142 -0.12 -9.84 7.66
C ILE A 142 -0.99 -8.69 7.13
N PHE A 143 -1.65 -7.95 8.03
CA PHE A 143 -2.59 -6.88 7.65
C PHE A 143 -2.03 -5.87 6.64
N PRO A 144 -0.82 -5.30 6.79
CA PRO A 144 -0.30 -4.32 5.83
C PRO A 144 -0.10 -4.89 4.43
N ALA A 145 0.30 -6.17 4.33
CA ALA A 145 0.46 -6.84 3.04
C ALA A 145 -0.90 -7.08 2.37
N ILE A 146 -1.92 -7.52 3.12
CA ILE A 146 -3.28 -7.67 2.61
C ILE A 146 -3.84 -6.32 2.16
N PHE A 147 -3.77 -5.31 3.04
CA PHE A 147 -4.26 -3.97 2.74
C PHE A 147 -3.59 -3.38 1.49
N GLY A 148 -2.25 -3.47 1.42
CA GLY A 148 -1.49 -2.97 0.27
C GLY A 148 -1.87 -3.66 -1.04
N THR A 149 -2.02 -4.99 -1.03
CA THR A 149 -2.42 -5.74 -2.24
C THR A 149 -3.85 -5.45 -2.67
N VAL A 150 -4.79 -5.40 -1.73
CA VAL A 150 -6.20 -5.07 -2.01
C VAL A 150 -6.31 -3.65 -2.57
N LEU A 151 -5.65 -2.68 -1.93
CA LEU A 151 -5.66 -1.29 -2.39
C LEU A 151 -5.05 -1.16 -3.79
N MET A 152 -3.93 -1.84 -4.05
CA MET A 152 -3.28 -1.87 -5.37
C MET A 152 -4.22 -2.44 -6.45
N VAL A 153 -4.94 -3.53 -6.16
CA VAL A 153 -5.91 -4.13 -7.10
C VAL A 153 -7.10 -3.20 -7.33
N ILE A 154 -7.61 -2.53 -6.31
CA ILE A 154 -8.69 -1.55 -6.44
C ILE A 154 -8.27 -0.39 -7.35
N ILE A 155 -7.10 0.21 -7.10
CA ILE A 155 -6.57 1.30 -7.93
C ILE A 155 -6.38 0.82 -9.38
N MET A 156 -5.77 -0.35 -9.57
CA MET A 156 -5.62 -0.97 -10.87
C MET A 156 -6.99 -1.12 -11.59
N ALA A 157 -8.00 -1.67 -10.91
CA ALA A 157 -9.32 -1.91 -11.49
C ALA A 157 -10.03 -0.60 -11.87
N ILE A 158 -9.94 0.44 -11.03
CA ILE A 158 -10.49 1.77 -11.32
C ILE A 158 -9.86 2.36 -12.59
N ILE A 159 -8.55 2.13 -12.79
CA ILE A 159 -7.85 2.64 -13.96
C ILE A 159 -8.14 1.79 -15.20
N VAL A 160 -7.96 0.47 -15.11
CA VAL A 160 -8.02 -0.40 -16.28
C VAL A 160 -9.42 -0.56 -16.86
N THR A 161 -10.46 -0.61 -16.00
CA THR A 161 -11.82 -0.92 -16.45
C THR A 161 -12.36 0.11 -17.44
N PRO A 162 -12.35 1.43 -17.17
CA PRO A 162 -12.87 2.40 -18.13
C PRO A 162 -12.09 2.38 -19.46
N PHE A 163 -10.76 2.30 -19.41
CA PHE A 163 -9.94 2.29 -20.62
C PHE A 163 -10.16 1.00 -21.44
N GLY A 164 -10.19 -0.16 -20.78
CA GLY A 164 -10.41 -1.44 -21.44
C GLY A 164 -11.82 -1.55 -22.05
N VAL A 165 -12.85 -1.12 -21.32
CA VAL A 165 -14.24 -1.12 -21.82
C VAL A 165 -14.40 -0.16 -23.00
N ILE A 166 -13.90 1.07 -22.91
CA ILE A 166 -13.97 2.05 -24.01
C ILE A 166 -13.24 1.50 -25.25
N ALA A 167 -12.04 0.94 -25.09
CA ALA A 167 -11.29 0.35 -26.18
C ALA A 167 -12.06 -0.81 -26.83
N ALA A 168 -12.63 -1.72 -26.05
CA ALA A 168 -13.42 -2.83 -26.55
C ALA A 168 -14.68 -2.37 -27.30
N VAL A 169 -15.43 -1.42 -26.72
CA VAL A 169 -16.60 -0.83 -27.37
C VAL A 169 -16.21 -0.16 -28.68
N TYR A 170 -15.13 0.61 -28.70
CA TYR A 170 -14.64 1.25 -29.92
C TYR A 170 -14.28 0.20 -30.99
N LEU A 171 -13.45 -0.78 -30.65
CA LEU A 171 -12.99 -1.80 -31.61
C LEU A 171 -14.11 -2.65 -32.15
N ARG A 172 -15.17 -2.89 -31.37
CA ARG A 172 -16.28 -3.73 -31.78
C ARG A 172 -17.38 -2.99 -32.51
N GLU A 173 -17.78 -1.83 -32.02
CA GLU A 173 -18.99 -1.16 -32.45
C GLU A 173 -18.75 0.04 -33.36
N TYR A 174 -17.62 0.71 -33.22
CA TYR A 174 -17.32 1.95 -33.94
C TYR A 174 -16.22 1.79 -34.98
N ALA A 175 -15.20 0.99 -34.73
CA ALA A 175 -14.09 0.84 -35.64
C ALA A 175 -14.51 0.15 -36.95
N PRO A 176 -14.12 0.67 -38.14
CA PRO A 176 -14.35 0.00 -39.40
C PRO A 176 -13.61 -1.36 -39.39
N GLN A 177 -14.32 -2.43 -39.79
CA GLN A 177 -13.76 -3.78 -39.81
C GLN A 177 -12.82 -3.92 -40.99
N GLY A 178 -11.56 -3.57 -40.80
CA GLY A 178 -10.52 -3.54 -41.83
C GLY A 178 -9.17 -4.06 -41.33
N PRO A 179 -8.13 -3.96 -42.16
CA PRO A 179 -6.78 -4.44 -41.80
C PRO A 179 -6.23 -3.81 -40.53
N THR A 180 -6.48 -2.51 -40.32
CA THR A 180 -6.01 -1.77 -39.16
C THR A 180 -6.62 -2.28 -37.85
N THR A 181 -7.94 -2.47 -37.82
CA THR A 181 -8.64 -3.01 -36.64
C THR A 181 -8.20 -4.44 -36.35
N ARG A 182 -7.99 -5.25 -37.40
CA ARG A 182 -7.47 -6.61 -37.27
C ARG A 182 -6.05 -6.60 -36.68
N PHE A 183 -5.19 -5.69 -37.15
CA PHE A 183 -3.84 -5.53 -36.61
C PHE A 183 -3.85 -5.15 -35.12
N ILE A 184 -4.69 -4.19 -34.73
CA ILE A 184 -4.83 -3.77 -33.33
C ILE A 184 -5.30 -4.95 -32.46
N ARG A 185 -6.30 -5.75 -32.89
CA ARG A 185 -6.73 -6.95 -32.15
C ARG A 185 -5.61 -7.97 -31.99
N ILE A 186 -4.85 -8.23 -33.05
CA ILE A 186 -3.70 -9.13 -32.96
C ILE A 186 -2.66 -8.58 -31.99
N ALA A 187 -2.38 -7.28 -32.01
CA ALA A 187 -1.46 -6.65 -31.08
C ALA A 187 -1.93 -6.77 -29.62
N VAL A 188 -3.21 -6.49 -29.34
CA VAL A 188 -3.82 -6.65 -28.03
C VAL A 188 -3.72 -8.10 -27.53
N ASN A 189 -4.05 -9.07 -28.37
CA ASN A 189 -3.98 -10.48 -28.02
C ASN A 189 -2.53 -10.93 -27.77
N ASN A 190 -1.57 -10.44 -28.56
CA ASN A 190 -0.15 -10.74 -28.37
C ASN A 190 0.41 -10.10 -27.08
N LEU A 191 -0.11 -8.94 -26.72
CA LEU A 191 0.30 -8.24 -25.49
C LEU A 191 -0.04 -9.09 -24.25
N ALA A 192 -1.16 -9.80 -24.25
CA ALA A 192 -1.52 -10.76 -23.18
C ALA A 192 -0.52 -11.94 -23.02
N GLY A 193 0.26 -12.24 -24.07
CA GLY A 193 1.29 -13.27 -24.05
C GLY A 193 2.68 -12.81 -23.58
N VAL A 194 2.87 -11.53 -23.31
CA VAL A 194 4.17 -11.00 -22.86
C VAL A 194 4.43 -11.42 -21.41
N PRO A 195 5.62 -11.95 -21.07
CA PRO A 195 5.97 -12.30 -19.71
C PRO A 195 5.82 -11.10 -18.74
N SER A 196 5.21 -11.32 -17.58
CA SER A 196 4.94 -10.26 -16.58
C SER A 196 6.18 -9.50 -16.13
N VAL A 197 7.36 -10.15 -16.14
CA VAL A 197 8.64 -9.53 -15.80
C VAL A 197 8.98 -8.36 -16.74
N VAL A 198 8.59 -8.46 -18.02
CA VAL A 198 8.82 -7.38 -18.99
C VAL A 198 8.01 -6.14 -18.62
N TYR A 199 6.76 -6.33 -18.20
CA TYR A 199 5.93 -5.23 -17.69
C TYR A 199 6.51 -4.62 -16.41
N GLY A 200 7.08 -5.45 -15.52
CA GLY A 200 7.74 -4.96 -14.31
C GLY A 200 8.95 -4.07 -14.63
N VAL A 201 9.80 -4.48 -15.55
CA VAL A 201 10.96 -3.69 -16.01
C VAL A 201 10.51 -2.41 -16.72
N PHE A 202 9.49 -2.51 -17.59
CA PHE A 202 8.90 -1.34 -18.24
C PHE A 202 8.29 -0.37 -17.21
N GLY A 203 7.53 -0.87 -16.26
CA GLY A 203 6.91 -0.06 -15.22
C GLY A 203 7.94 0.69 -14.37
N LEU A 204 9.03 0.02 -14.01
CA LEU A 204 10.14 0.66 -13.30
C LEU A 204 10.81 1.75 -14.15
N GLY A 205 11.18 1.43 -15.39
CA GLY A 205 11.87 2.37 -16.28
C GLY A 205 10.99 3.55 -16.70
N PHE A 206 9.76 3.27 -17.13
CA PHE A 206 8.88 4.30 -17.68
C PHE A 206 8.12 5.06 -16.59
N PHE A 207 7.42 4.35 -15.68
CA PHE A 207 6.61 5.04 -14.69
C PHE A 207 7.44 5.66 -13.56
N VAL A 208 8.38 4.90 -13.00
CA VAL A 208 9.15 5.39 -11.85
C VAL A 208 10.22 6.37 -12.31
N TYR A 209 11.15 5.93 -13.15
CA TYR A 209 12.32 6.76 -13.46
C TYR A 209 12.01 7.87 -14.47
N PHE A 210 11.28 7.57 -15.54
CA PHE A 210 11.02 8.61 -16.56
C PHE A 210 9.87 9.52 -16.09
N LEU A 211 8.68 8.99 -15.85
CA LEU A 211 7.50 9.81 -15.54
C LEU A 211 7.61 10.40 -14.12
N GLY A 212 7.91 9.58 -13.12
CA GLY A 212 8.08 10.01 -11.74
C GLY A 212 9.24 10.97 -11.56
N GLY A 213 10.39 10.68 -12.16
CA GLY A 213 11.54 11.61 -12.18
C GLY A 213 11.21 12.94 -12.82
N SER A 214 10.50 12.94 -13.96
CA SER A 214 10.08 14.20 -14.63
C SER A 214 9.08 15.00 -13.78
N ILE A 215 8.18 14.33 -13.06
CA ILE A 215 7.26 14.98 -12.12
C ILE A 215 8.05 15.65 -10.97
N ASP A 216 9.02 14.94 -10.42
CA ASP A 216 9.86 15.49 -9.34
C ASP A 216 10.68 16.69 -9.81
N GLU A 217 11.29 16.63 -10.99
CA GLU A 217 12.05 17.76 -11.55
C GLU A 217 11.18 18.99 -11.81
N LEU A 218 9.94 18.80 -12.26
CA LEU A 218 9.04 19.89 -12.63
C LEU A 218 8.28 20.50 -11.46
N PHE A 219 7.83 19.66 -10.49
CA PHE A 219 6.89 20.07 -9.45
C PHE A 219 7.47 19.99 -8.05
N PHE A 220 8.55 19.24 -7.84
CA PHE A 220 9.15 19.01 -6.52
C PHE A 220 10.68 19.09 -6.54
N PRO A 221 11.28 20.10 -7.20
CA PRO A 221 12.74 20.21 -7.30
C PRO A 221 13.44 20.33 -5.94
N GLU A 222 12.74 20.81 -4.93
CA GLU A 222 13.22 20.91 -3.54
C GLU A 222 13.39 19.54 -2.87
N ALA A 223 12.69 18.51 -3.33
CA ALA A 223 12.80 17.15 -2.79
C ALA A 223 14.08 16.44 -3.24
N LEU A 224 14.67 16.85 -4.38
CA LEU A 224 15.87 16.19 -4.91
C LEU A 224 17.09 16.39 -3.97
N PRO A 225 17.99 15.40 -3.80
CA PRO A 225 18.10 14.13 -4.55
C PRO A 225 17.25 12.96 -4.01
N ALA A 226 16.33 13.18 -3.06
CA ALA A 226 15.42 12.17 -2.54
C ALA A 226 14.05 12.32 -3.24
N PRO A 227 13.83 11.69 -4.40
CA PRO A 227 12.65 11.92 -5.22
C PRO A 227 11.37 11.45 -4.52
N THR A 228 10.27 12.16 -4.75
CA THR A 228 8.95 11.82 -4.21
C THR A 228 8.23 10.79 -5.09
N TYR A 229 8.15 11.09 -6.39
CA TYR A 229 7.49 10.23 -7.39
C TYR A 229 8.48 9.35 -8.18
N GLY A 230 9.75 9.73 -8.26
CA GLY A 230 10.82 8.92 -8.86
C GLY A 230 11.24 7.70 -8.03
N THR A 231 10.40 7.28 -7.08
CA THR A 231 10.60 6.07 -6.25
C THR A 231 9.51 5.05 -6.51
N PRO A 232 9.82 3.74 -6.40
CA PRO A 232 8.82 2.69 -6.47
C PRO A 232 7.72 2.90 -5.43
N GLY A 233 6.46 2.79 -5.87
CA GLY A 233 5.31 3.01 -5.00
C GLY A 233 4.05 2.33 -5.51
N LEU A 234 3.02 2.34 -4.67
CA LEU A 234 1.76 1.64 -4.91
C LEU A 234 1.05 2.15 -6.18
N LEU A 235 1.14 3.44 -6.47
CA LEU A 235 0.58 4.05 -7.69
C LEU A 235 1.22 3.47 -8.95
N TRP A 236 2.55 3.43 -9.00
CA TRP A 236 3.28 2.93 -10.17
C TRP A 236 3.11 1.43 -10.35
N ALA A 237 3.08 0.67 -9.25
CA ALA A 237 2.76 -0.76 -9.28
C ALA A 237 1.34 -1.00 -9.83
N SER A 238 0.35 -0.23 -9.38
CA SER A 238 -1.03 -0.32 -9.87
C SER A 238 -1.16 0.02 -11.35
N LEU A 239 -0.44 1.05 -11.83
CA LEU A 239 -0.39 1.42 -13.25
C LEU A 239 0.27 0.33 -14.11
N THR A 240 1.35 -0.26 -13.62
CA THR A 240 2.04 -1.37 -14.29
C THR A 240 1.11 -2.58 -14.43
N LEU A 241 0.40 -2.94 -13.36
CA LEU A 241 -0.60 -4.01 -13.38
C LEU A 241 -1.80 -3.65 -14.26
N ALA A 242 -2.21 -2.39 -14.31
CA ALA A 242 -3.27 -1.94 -15.20
C ALA A 242 -2.91 -2.20 -16.66
N ILE A 243 -1.71 -1.84 -17.12
CA ILE A 243 -1.27 -2.12 -18.50
C ILE A 243 -1.24 -3.62 -18.78
N LEU A 244 -0.76 -4.43 -17.84
CA LEU A 244 -0.74 -5.88 -17.94
C LEU A 244 -2.15 -6.47 -18.14
N THR A 245 -3.16 -5.89 -17.48
CA THR A 245 -4.54 -6.39 -17.47
C THR A 245 -5.43 -5.79 -18.57
N VAL A 246 -5.05 -4.66 -19.20
CA VAL A 246 -5.80 -4.03 -20.31
C VAL A 246 -6.23 -5.03 -21.38
N PRO A 247 -5.35 -5.90 -21.93
CA PRO A 247 -5.75 -6.86 -22.95
C PRO A 247 -6.85 -7.81 -22.49
N VAL A 248 -6.76 -8.26 -21.24
CA VAL A 248 -7.75 -9.18 -20.65
C VAL A 248 -9.13 -8.51 -20.56
N VAL A 249 -9.16 -7.25 -20.10
CA VAL A 249 -10.40 -6.47 -20.00
C VAL A 249 -11.00 -6.19 -21.38
N ILE A 250 -10.17 -5.87 -22.39
CA ILE A 250 -10.64 -5.67 -23.76
C ILE A 250 -11.29 -6.94 -24.30
N VAL A 251 -10.61 -8.08 -24.21
CA VAL A 251 -11.11 -9.36 -24.74
C VAL A 251 -12.39 -9.79 -24.00
N ALA A 252 -12.39 -9.75 -22.68
CA ALA A 252 -13.57 -10.09 -21.89
C ALA A 252 -14.79 -9.21 -22.23
N THR A 253 -14.55 -7.89 -22.41
CA THR A 253 -15.61 -6.97 -22.80
C THR A 253 -16.10 -7.22 -24.24
N GLU A 254 -15.20 -7.47 -25.21
CA GLU A 254 -15.60 -7.85 -26.57
C GLU A 254 -16.43 -9.12 -26.61
N GLU A 255 -16.07 -10.13 -25.80
CA GLU A 255 -16.85 -11.36 -25.66
C GLU A 255 -18.22 -11.09 -25.06
N GLY A 256 -18.31 -10.31 -23.98
CA GLY A 256 -19.58 -9.89 -23.40
C GLY A 256 -20.47 -9.17 -24.41
N LEU A 257 -19.93 -8.18 -25.09
CA LEU A 257 -20.63 -7.47 -26.17
C LEU A 257 -21.11 -8.41 -27.30
N SER A 258 -20.39 -9.49 -27.57
CA SER A 258 -20.77 -10.45 -28.63
C SER A 258 -21.99 -11.29 -28.28
N ARG A 259 -22.30 -11.45 -26.99
CA ARG A 259 -23.44 -12.25 -26.52
C ARG A 259 -24.76 -11.51 -26.61
N VAL A 260 -24.75 -10.18 -26.74
CA VAL A 260 -25.97 -9.40 -26.87
C VAL A 260 -26.57 -9.57 -28.27
N PRO A 261 -27.82 -10.09 -28.41
CA PRO A 261 -28.48 -10.31 -29.69
C PRO A 261 -28.59 -9.03 -30.52
N ARG A 262 -28.54 -9.19 -31.85
CA ARG A 262 -28.65 -8.05 -32.78
C ARG A 262 -30.03 -7.39 -32.73
N GLU A 263 -31.06 -8.19 -32.51
CA GLU A 263 -32.47 -7.76 -32.41
C GLU A 263 -32.66 -6.71 -31.31
N ILE A 264 -31.96 -6.82 -30.19
CA ILE A 264 -32.03 -5.86 -29.09
C ILE A 264 -31.42 -4.51 -29.51
N ARG A 265 -30.32 -4.54 -30.24
CA ARG A 265 -29.64 -3.34 -30.74
C ARG A 265 -30.50 -2.64 -31.81
N GLU A 266 -31.01 -3.43 -32.76
CA GLU A 266 -31.87 -2.93 -33.84
C GLU A 266 -33.20 -2.39 -33.28
N GLY A 267 -33.79 -3.05 -32.27
CA GLY A 267 -34.98 -2.59 -31.57
C GLY A 267 -34.78 -1.25 -30.87
N SER A 268 -33.67 -1.06 -30.17
CA SER A 268 -33.32 0.22 -29.53
C SER A 268 -33.16 1.34 -30.56
N LEU A 269 -32.47 1.10 -31.67
CA LEU A 269 -32.29 2.06 -32.77
C LEU A 269 -33.63 2.37 -33.46
N ALA A 270 -34.50 1.38 -33.67
CA ALA A 270 -35.82 1.57 -34.26
C ALA A 270 -36.75 2.43 -33.39
N LEU A 271 -36.55 2.44 -32.07
CA LEU A 271 -37.26 3.32 -31.14
C LEU A 271 -36.69 4.77 -31.13
N GLY A 272 -35.68 5.07 -31.97
CA GLY A 272 -35.11 6.39 -32.10
C GLY A 272 -33.92 6.70 -31.23
N ALA A 273 -33.39 5.71 -30.48
CA ALA A 273 -32.17 5.87 -29.72
C ALA A 273 -30.95 6.04 -30.64
N THR A 274 -30.04 6.89 -30.24
CA THR A 274 -28.73 7.01 -30.92
C THR A 274 -27.86 5.77 -30.67
N LYS A 275 -26.85 5.57 -31.49
CA LYS A 275 -25.91 4.46 -31.31
C LYS A 275 -25.23 4.50 -29.95
N ALA A 276 -24.88 5.69 -29.46
CA ALA A 276 -24.30 5.88 -28.14
C ALA A 276 -25.28 5.50 -27.02
N GLU A 277 -26.52 5.97 -27.07
CA GLU A 277 -27.55 5.62 -26.09
C GLU A 277 -27.82 4.12 -26.07
N THR A 278 -27.96 3.50 -27.24
CA THR A 278 -28.08 2.04 -27.34
C THR A 278 -26.93 1.30 -26.66
N MET A 279 -25.69 1.76 -26.86
CA MET A 279 -24.52 1.16 -26.22
C MET A 279 -24.51 1.32 -24.70
N TRP A 280 -24.70 2.55 -24.23
CA TRP A 280 -24.55 2.85 -22.80
C TRP A 280 -25.77 2.43 -21.95
N LEU A 281 -26.98 2.54 -22.49
CA LEU A 281 -28.21 2.29 -21.73
C LEU A 281 -28.77 0.86 -21.93
N THR A 282 -28.41 0.20 -23.03
CA THR A 282 -28.96 -1.12 -23.34
C THR A 282 -27.89 -2.20 -23.40
N VAL A 283 -26.88 -2.02 -24.24
CA VAL A 283 -25.93 -3.11 -24.55
C VAL A 283 -24.96 -3.34 -23.38
N LEU A 284 -24.29 -2.30 -22.87
CA LEU A 284 -23.33 -2.42 -21.78
C LEU A 284 -23.95 -3.00 -20.49
N PRO A 285 -25.12 -2.55 -20.02
CA PRO A 285 -25.76 -3.14 -18.84
C PRO A 285 -26.12 -4.61 -19.02
N MET A 286 -26.37 -5.07 -20.27
CA MET A 286 -26.66 -6.49 -20.56
C MET A 286 -25.39 -7.36 -20.62
N THR A 287 -24.21 -6.77 -20.69
CA THR A 287 -22.93 -7.50 -20.72
C THR A 287 -22.31 -7.69 -19.33
N ALA A 288 -22.80 -6.93 -18.34
CA ALA A 288 -22.36 -7.03 -16.94
C ALA A 288 -23.10 -8.16 -16.22
#